data_81f71e370505bad579ec512c1981f84b
#
_entry.id   81f71e370505bad579ec512c1981f84b
#
_cell.length_a   1.000
_cell.length_b   1.000
_cell.length_c   1.000
_cell.angle_alpha   90.00
_cell.angle_beta   90.00
_cell.angle_gamma   90.00
#
_symmetry.space_group_name_H-M   'P 1'
#
loop_
_entity.id
_entity.type
_entity.pdbx_description
1 polymer ?
#
loop_
_entity_poly.entity_id
_entity_poly.type
_entity_poly.pdbx_seq_one_letter_code
_entity_poly.pdbx_strand_id
1 'polypeptide(L)'
;SSTASGETPFVGETGITSVRIGKHDVPTDQAGQMWLSFTKHDPERYRSAVDFIEGRVPRGEIAGRIVLIGATAPGLFDLRATPLDTVIAGVEVHAQAIEQIIAGSSLHRPDLSSGLEVVFTTLAGLLLAILVRRAGPLSGAIMGAALMVAVIGSTWLARVHFGTLLDPSFPALVLTGL
;
A
#
# COMPACT_ATOMS: atom_id res chain seq x y z
N SER A 1 10.93 -32.74 -15.70
CA SER A 1 9.79 -32.54 -14.81
C SER A 1 10.10 -31.36 -13.90
N SER A 2 9.66 -30.17 -14.29
CA SER A 2 9.74 -28.97 -13.46
C SER A 2 8.58 -29.03 -12.46
N THR A 3 8.92 -29.34 -11.23
CA THR A 3 8.02 -29.12 -10.09
C THR A 3 7.87 -27.62 -9.94
N ALA A 4 6.72 -27.07 -10.32
CA ALA A 4 6.29 -25.75 -9.92
C ALA A 4 6.32 -25.70 -8.39
N SER A 5 7.20 -24.87 -7.84
CA SER A 5 7.26 -24.59 -6.40
C SER A 5 5.92 -23.96 -6.02
N GLY A 6 5.09 -24.72 -5.31
CA GLY A 6 3.70 -24.37 -5.11
C GLY A 6 3.54 -23.06 -4.37
N GLU A 7 2.86 -22.13 -5.02
CA GLU A 7 2.17 -21.04 -4.36
C GLU A 7 1.08 -21.66 -3.50
N THR A 8 1.22 -21.57 -2.19
CA THR A 8 0.16 -22.04 -1.28
C THR A 8 -0.59 -20.84 -0.74
N PRO A 9 -1.85 -20.62 -1.14
CA PRO A 9 -2.67 -19.61 -0.52
C PRO A 9 -3.07 -20.04 0.88
N PHE A 10 -2.92 -19.15 1.85
CA PHE A 10 -3.52 -19.32 3.17
C PHE A 10 -4.93 -18.74 3.14
N VAL A 11 -5.92 -19.64 3.22
CA VAL A 11 -7.34 -19.26 3.23
C VAL A 11 -7.77 -19.16 4.69
N GLY A 12 -8.10 -17.92 5.13
CA GLY A 12 -8.78 -17.70 6.41
C GLY A 12 -10.28 -17.90 6.28
N GLU A 13 -11.03 -17.76 7.38
CA GLU A 13 -12.50 -17.89 7.40
C GLU A 13 -13.22 -16.90 6.45
N THR A 14 -12.56 -15.82 6.02
CA THR A 14 -13.12 -14.73 5.21
C THR A 14 -12.41 -14.53 3.85
N GLY A 15 -11.54 -15.46 3.42
CA GLY A 15 -10.84 -15.34 2.13
C GLY A 15 -9.34 -15.61 2.19
N ILE A 16 -8.61 -15.20 1.14
CA ILE A 16 -7.16 -15.34 1.06
C ILE A 16 -6.52 -14.23 1.91
N THR A 17 -5.78 -14.58 2.94
CA THR A 17 -5.13 -13.61 3.85
C THR A 17 -3.67 -13.38 3.52
N SER A 18 -3.02 -14.35 2.89
CA SER A 18 -1.64 -14.23 2.41
C SER A 18 -1.34 -15.27 1.33
N VAL A 19 -0.33 -15.00 0.52
CA VAL A 19 0.21 -15.91 -0.48
C VAL A 19 1.68 -16.15 -0.18
N ARG A 20 2.08 -17.41 -0.10
CA ARG A 20 3.49 -17.78 0.10
C ARG A 20 4.20 -17.97 -1.23
N ILE A 21 5.24 -17.16 -1.46
CA ILE A 21 6.10 -17.21 -2.65
C ILE A 21 7.50 -17.63 -2.17
N GLY A 22 7.83 -18.91 -2.30
CA GLY A 22 9.08 -19.46 -1.76
C GLY A 22 9.18 -19.29 -0.25
N LYS A 23 10.09 -18.44 0.23
CA LYS A 23 10.30 -18.12 1.65
C LYS A 23 9.60 -16.84 2.12
N HIS A 24 8.94 -16.13 1.20
CA HIS A 24 8.28 -14.85 1.50
C HIS A 24 6.78 -15.05 1.64
N ASP A 25 6.22 -14.60 2.77
CA ASP A 25 4.78 -14.52 2.98
C ASP A 25 4.33 -13.11 2.58
N VAL A 26 3.50 -13.04 1.55
CA VAL A 26 2.96 -11.80 1.00
C VAL A 26 1.55 -11.61 1.52
N PRO A 27 1.29 -10.61 2.38
CA PRO A 27 -0.06 -10.33 2.86
C PRO A 27 -0.92 -9.80 1.70
N THR A 28 -2.16 -10.29 1.65
CA THR A 28 -3.16 -9.90 0.67
C THR A 28 -4.43 -9.43 1.37
N ASP A 29 -5.28 -8.71 0.64
CA ASP A 29 -6.64 -8.49 1.08
C ASP A 29 -7.53 -9.74 0.83
N GLN A 30 -8.81 -9.68 1.22
CA GLN A 30 -9.77 -10.78 1.05
C GLN A 30 -9.96 -11.21 -0.40
N ALA A 31 -9.66 -10.35 -1.37
CA ALA A 31 -9.70 -10.63 -2.80
C ALA A 31 -8.38 -11.19 -3.34
N GLY A 32 -7.37 -11.40 -2.49
CA GLY A 32 -6.04 -11.86 -2.87
C GLY A 32 -5.18 -10.77 -3.52
N GLN A 33 -5.50 -9.49 -3.33
CA GLN A 33 -4.76 -8.36 -3.89
C GLN A 33 -3.69 -7.87 -2.91
N MET A 34 -2.51 -7.54 -3.43
CA MET A 34 -1.41 -6.94 -2.68
C MET A 34 -1.44 -5.42 -2.83
N TRP A 35 -1.28 -4.70 -1.73
CA TRP A 35 -1.14 -3.24 -1.73
C TRP A 35 0.30 -2.85 -2.06
N LEU A 36 0.45 -2.04 -3.13
CA LEU A 36 1.76 -1.55 -3.57
C LEU A 36 2.06 -0.17 -2.97
N SER A 37 3.27 -0.04 -2.44
CA SER A 37 3.86 1.27 -2.12
C SER A 37 4.66 1.73 -3.32
N PHE A 38 4.12 2.67 -4.09
CA PHE A 38 4.78 3.16 -5.28
C PHE A 38 5.99 4.02 -4.93
N THR A 39 7.06 3.86 -5.71
CA THR A 39 8.21 4.75 -5.75
C THR A 39 8.17 5.56 -7.04
N LYS A 40 8.83 6.72 -7.03
CA LYS A 40 8.92 7.57 -8.22
C LYS A 40 9.65 6.85 -9.35
N HIS A 41 9.21 7.11 -10.58
CA HIS A 41 9.85 6.59 -11.79
C HIS A 41 11.35 6.91 -11.82
N ASP A 42 12.15 5.87 -12.11
CA ASP A 42 13.60 5.97 -12.21
C ASP A 42 14.08 5.49 -13.61
N PRO A 43 14.44 6.43 -14.50
CA PRO A 43 14.91 6.09 -15.84
C PRO A 43 16.19 5.23 -15.86
N GLU A 44 17.01 5.28 -14.79
CA GLU A 44 18.27 4.53 -14.73
C GLU A 44 18.05 3.01 -14.63
N ARG A 45 16.85 2.59 -14.26
CA ARG A 45 16.45 1.18 -14.21
C ARG A 45 16.23 0.56 -15.59
N TYR A 46 16.11 1.39 -16.63
CA TYR A 46 15.83 0.93 -17.99
C TYR A 46 17.08 0.76 -18.82
N ARG A 47 17.08 -0.30 -19.60
CA ARG A 47 18.07 -0.53 -20.65
C ARG A 47 17.35 -0.89 -21.93
N SER A 48 17.83 -0.36 -23.05
CA SER A 48 17.27 -0.71 -24.35
C SER A 48 17.51 -2.18 -24.66
N ALA A 49 16.48 -2.88 -25.14
CA ALA A 49 16.64 -4.26 -25.60
C ALA A 49 17.67 -4.38 -26.74
N VAL A 50 17.80 -3.35 -27.58
CA VAL A 50 18.81 -3.31 -28.64
C VAL A 50 20.22 -3.28 -28.04
N ASP A 51 20.46 -2.45 -27.02
CA ASP A 51 21.77 -2.37 -26.35
C ASP A 51 22.13 -3.70 -25.68
N PHE A 52 21.13 -4.40 -25.17
CA PHE A 52 21.32 -5.74 -24.62
C PHE A 52 21.71 -6.77 -25.69
N ILE A 53 20.97 -6.80 -26.81
CA ILE A 53 21.22 -7.75 -27.92
C ILE A 53 22.59 -7.50 -28.55
N GLU A 54 22.99 -6.24 -28.71
CA GLU A 54 24.28 -5.86 -29.30
C GLU A 54 25.45 -5.93 -28.31
N GLY A 55 25.21 -6.39 -27.07
CA GLY A 55 26.25 -6.61 -26.08
C GLY A 55 26.83 -5.31 -25.49
N ARG A 56 26.15 -4.18 -25.63
CA ARG A 56 26.58 -2.89 -25.05
C ARG A 56 26.34 -2.79 -23.56
N VAL A 57 25.44 -3.60 -23.01
CA VAL A 57 25.16 -3.64 -21.57
C VAL A 57 26.21 -4.52 -20.87
N PRO A 58 26.97 -3.97 -19.92
CA PRO A 58 27.97 -4.72 -19.19
C PRO A 58 27.35 -5.89 -18.41
N ARG A 59 28.01 -7.05 -18.42
CA ARG A 59 27.54 -8.23 -17.68
C ARG A 59 27.31 -7.97 -16.19
N GLY A 60 28.11 -7.11 -15.57
CA GLY A 60 27.96 -6.74 -14.15
C GLY A 60 26.67 -6.01 -13.83
N GLU A 61 26.02 -5.39 -14.82
CA GLU A 61 24.70 -4.76 -14.60
C GLU A 61 23.56 -5.78 -14.57
N ILE A 62 23.79 -7.00 -15.07
CA ILE A 62 22.72 -8.01 -15.24
C ILE A 62 22.94 -9.20 -14.31
N ALA A 63 24.21 -9.55 -14.07
CA ALA A 63 24.54 -10.74 -13.30
C ALA A 63 23.96 -10.67 -11.87
N GLY A 64 23.18 -11.70 -11.50
CA GLY A 64 22.54 -11.78 -10.18
C GLY A 64 21.33 -10.87 -9.99
N ARG A 65 20.81 -10.24 -11.04
CA ARG A 65 19.63 -9.39 -11.00
C ARG A 65 18.42 -10.07 -11.66
N ILE A 66 17.24 -9.70 -11.22
CA ILE A 66 15.99 -10.05 -11.92
C ILE A 66 15.81 -9.04 -13.04
N VAL A 67 15.70 -9.53 -14.26
CA VAL A 67 15.50 -8.71 -15.45
C VAL A 67 14.08 -8.92 -15.95
N LEU A 68 13.33 -7.83 -16.06
CA LEU A 68 11.98 -7.83 -16.63
C LEU A 68 12.04 -7.25 -18.05
N ILE A 69 11.32 -7.88 -18.94
CA ILE A 69 11.20 -7.42 -20.32
C ILE A 69 9.77 -6.91 -20.52
N GLY A 70 9.66 -5.67 -20.94
CA GLY A 70 8.36 -5.03 -21.17
C GLY A 70 8.42 -4.03 -22.31
N ALA A 71 7.25 -3.71 -22.87
CA ALA A 71 7.11 -2.72 -23.91
C ALA A 71 6.80 -1.36 -23.30
N THR A 72 7.55 -0.33 -23.70
CA THR A 72 7.39 1.06 -23.22
C THR A 72 6.97 2.02 -24.34
N ALA A 73 6.79 1.52 -25.56
CA ALA A 73 6.47 2.36 -26.70
C ALA A 73 5.04 2.89 -26.66
N PRO A 74 4.81 4.15 -27.05
CA PRO A 74 3.48 4.70 -27.23
C PRO A 74 2.64 3.84 -28.18
N GLY A 75 1.40 3.52 -27.79
CA GLY A 75 0.50 2.69 -28.61
C GLY A 75 0.45 1.21 -28.24
N LEU A 76 1.33 0.71 -27.37
CA LEU A 76 1.27 -0.67 -26.86
C LEU A 76 0.40 -0.82 -25.61
N PHE A 77 -0.26 0.24 -25.17
CA PHE A 77 -1.28 0.30 -24.11
C PHE A 77 -0.86 -0.28 -22.73
N ASP A 78 0.41 -0.55 -22.49
CA ASP A 78 0.91 -0.97 -21.18
C ASP A 78 1.41 0.22 -20.34
N LEU A 79 0.66 1.32 -20.40
CA LEU A 79 0.90 2.50 -19.58
C LEU A 79 -0.07 2.52 -18.41
N ARG A 80 0.45 2.80 -17.21
CA ARG A 80 -0.32 2.83 -15.97
C ARG A 80 -0.14 4.18 -15.29
N ALA A 81 -1.20 4.69 -14.69
CA ALA A 81 -1.15 5.82 -13.77
C ALA A 81 -0.86 5.31 -12.36
N THR A 82 0.01 6.01 -11.64
CA THR A 82 0.28 5.76 -10.23
C THR A 82 0.02 7.02 -9.41
N PRO A 83 -0.04 6.94 -8.08
CA PRO A 83 -0.19 8.14 -7.24
C PRO A 83 0.96 9.14 -7.35
N LEU A 84 2.15 8.69 -7.79
CA LEU A 84 3.35 9.52 -7.87
C LEU A 84 3.68 9.99 -9.29
N ASP A 85 3.27 9.22 -10.30
CA ASP A 85 3.54 9.52 -11.70
C ASP A 85 2.28 9.30 -12.55
N THR A 86 2.01 10.25 -13.44
CA THR A 86 0.83 10.21 -14.31
C THR A 86 0.88 9.06 -15.31
N VAL A 87 2.07 8.66 -15.73
CA VAL A 87 2.27 7.59 -16.72
C VAL A 87 3.60 6.87 -16.47
N ILE A 88 3.52 5.58 -16.15
CA ILE A 88 4.68 4.67 -16.11
C ILE A 88 4.40 3.41 -16.91
N ALA A 89 5.44 2.70 -17.32
CA ALA A 89 5.28 1.41 -17.98
C ALA A 89 4.77 0.36 -17.00
N GLY A 90 3.85 -0.51 -17.41
CA GLY A 90 3.31 -1.57 -16.57
C GLY A 90 4.37 -2.53 -16.05
N VAL A 91 5.42 -2.77 -16.82
CA VAL A 91 6.58 -3.57 -16.37
C VAL A 91 7.26 -2.97 -15.14
N GLU A 92 7.26 -1.64 -14.97
CA GLU A 92 7.80 -0.99 -13.76
C GLU A 92 6.93 -1.26 -12.54
N VAL A 93 5.61 -1.30 -12.70
CA VAL A 93 4.70 -1.68 -11.62
C VAL A 93 5.02 -3.09 -11.12
N HIS A 94 5.25 -4.04 -12.04
CA HIS A 94 5.67 -5.39 -11.69
C HIS A 94 7.04 -5.43 -11.02
N ALA A 95 7.99 -4.61 -11.47
CA ALA A 95 9.31 -4.50 -10.82
C ALA A 95 9.20 -4.02 -9.39
N GLN A 96 8.42 -2.96 -9.15
CA GLN A 96 8.19 -2.42 -7.82
C GLN A 96 7.47 -3.43 -6.90
N ALA A 97 6.51 -4.21 -7.43
CA ALA A 97 5.87 -5.29 -6.70
C ALA A 97 6.86 -6.38 -6.26
N ILE A 98 7.73 -6.83 -7.17
CA ILE A 98 8.75 -7.85 -6.88
C ILE A 98 9.75 -7.34 -5.84
N GLU A 99 10.20 -6.09 -5.96
CA GLU A 99 11.09 -5.46 -4.98
C GLU A 99 10.48 -5.44 -3.58
N GLN A 100 9.19 -5.08 -3.46
CA GLN A 100 8.49 -5.09 -2.18
C GLN A 100 8.39 -6.49 -1.57
N ILE A 101 8.09 -7.51 -2.39
CA ILE A 101 8.01 -8.89 -1.94
C ILE A 101 9.38 -9.35 -1.41
N ILE A 102 10.45 -9.07 -2.14
CA ILE A 102 11.82 -9.46 -1.76
C ILE A 102 12.27 -8.71 -0.49
N ALA A 103 11.94 -7.42 -0.40
CA ALA A 103 12.26 -6.60 0.77
C ALA A 103 11.41 -6.91 2.00
N GLY A 104 10.32 -7.69 1.86
CA GLY A 104 9.37 -7.95 2.94
C GLY A 104 8.65 -6.70 3.43
N SER A 105 8.56 -5.65 2.60
CA SER A 105 7.98 -4.34 2.93
C SER A 105 6.53 -4.20 2.43
N SER A 106 5.82 -5.32 2.30
CA SER A 106 4.44 -5.33 1.83
C SER A 106 3.52 -4.59 2.80
N LEU A 107 2.73 -3.67 2.26
CA LEU A 107 1.68 -3.00 3.01
C LEU A 107 0.52 -3.97 3.21
N HIS A 108 -0.03 -4.00 4.42
CA HIS A 108 -1.23 -4.79 4.67
C HIS A 108 -2.27 -3.95 5.40
N ARG A 109 -3.53 -4.20 5.07
CA ARG A 109 -4.68 -3.64 5.78
C ARG A 109 -5.29 -4.77 6.59
N PRO A 110 -5.25 -4.71 7.94
CA PRO A 110 -5.87 -5.73 8.76
C PRO A 110 -7.38 -5.80 8.48
N ASP A 111 -7.94 -7.00 8.37
CA ASP A 111 -9.37 -7.20 8.07
C ASP A 111 -10.30 -6.55 9.12
N LEU A 112 -9.84 -6.50 10.37
CA LEU A 112 -10.55 -5.84 11.47
C LEU A 112 -10.44 -4.31 11.47
N SER A 113 -9.60 -3.71 10.61
CA SER A 113 -9.36 -2.26 10.63
C SER A 113 -10.66 -1.46 10.40
N SER A 114 -11.47 -1.87 9.44
CA SER A 114 -12.74 -1.20 9.11
C SER A 114 -13.74 -1.27 10.27
N GLY A 115 -13.84 -2.41 10.96
CA GLY A 115 -14.71 -2.55 12.13
C GLY A 115 -14.24 -1.72 13.32
N LEU A 116 -12.95 -1.75 13.61
CA LEU A 116 -12.35 -0.95 14.69
C LEU A 116 -12.44 0.55 14.41
N GLU A 117 -12.25 0.98 13.16
CA GLU A 117 -12.43 2.37 12.74
C GLU A 117 -13.85 2.88 13.01
N VAL A 118 -14.88 2.09 12.67
CA VAL A 118 -16.28 2.44 12.90
C VAL A 118 -16.58 2.52 14.41
N VAL A 119 -16.17 1.54 15.20
CA VAL A 119 -16.39 1.52 16.67
C VAL A 119 -15.67 2.70 17.31
N PHE A 120 -14.41 2.93 16.98
CA PHE A 120 -13.62 4.03 17.54
C PHE A 120 -14.24 5.39 17.18
N THR A 121 -14.65 5.58 15.92
CA THR A 121 -15.27 6.83 15.45
C THR A 121 -16.59 7.09 16.16
N THR A 122 -17.42 6.06 16.33
CA THR A 122 -18.72 6.17 17.02
C THR A 122 -18.52 6.55 18.48
N LEU A 123 -17.59 5.90 19.18
CA LEU A 123 -17.30 6.21 20.58
C LEU A 123 -16.71 7.61 20.76
N ALA A 124 -15.81 8.01 19.87
CA ALA A 124 -15.20 9.34 19.90
C ALA A 124 -16.23 10.44 19.63
N GLY A 125 -17.13 10.25 18.65
CA GLY A 125 -18.22 11.17 18.36
C GLY A 125 -19.21 11.30 19.52
N LEU A 126 -19.60 10.18 20.14
CA LEU A 126 -20.48 10.18 21.31
C LEU A 126 -19.85 10.91 22.51
N LEU A 127 -18.58 10.63 22.77
CA LEU A 127 -17.82 11.31 23.83
C LEU A 127 -17.76 12.82 23.59
N LEU A 128 -17.44 13.23 22.35
CA LEU A 128 -17.39 14.63 21.96
C LEU A 128 -18.76 15.31 22.16
N ALA A 129 -19.84 14.68 21.72
CA ALA A 129 -21.20 15.21 21.89
C ALA A 129 -21.58 15.42 23.37
N ILE A 130 -21.20 14.49 24.24
CA ILE A 130 -21.43 14.62 25.70
C ILE A 130 -20.62 15.77 26.29
N LEU A 131 -19.38 15.91 25.87
CA LEU A 131 -18.46 16.94 26.36
C LEU A 131 -18.87 18.35 25.93
N VAL A 132 -19.27 18.53 24.66
CA VAL A 132 -19.79 19.81 24.16
C VAL A 132 -21.00 20.27 24.97
N ARG A 133 -21.89 19.36 25.29
CA ARG A 133 -23.09 19.69 26.13
C ARG A 133 -22.73 20.14 27.54
N ARG A 134 -21.61 19.68 28.11
CA ARG A 134 -21.20 20.00 29.50
C ARG A 134 -20.24 21.18 29.60
N ALA A 135 -19.36 21.36 28.64
CA ALA A 135 -18.24 22.30 28.70
C ALA A 135 -18.40 23.54 27.81
N GLY A 136 -19.44 23.57 26.97
CA GLY A 136 -19.72 24.68 26.05
C GLY A 136 -19.03 24.55 24.68
N PRO A 137 -19.44 25.36 23.69
CA PRO A 137 -19.05 25.17 22.31
C PRO A 137 -17.54 25.42 22.03
N LEU A 138 -16.92 26.36 22.73
CA LEU A 138 -15.51 26.67 22.53
C LEU A 138 -14.59 25.52 22.99
N SER A 139 -14.86 24.95 24.15
CA SER A 139 -14.12 23.80 24.68
C SER A 139 -14.37 22.53 23.82
N GLY A 140 -15.58 22.38 23.30
CA GLY A 140 -15.90 21.33 22.34
C GLY A 140 -15.09 21.44 21.04
N ALA A 141 -14.97 22.64 20.48
CA ALA A 141 -14.18 22.89 19.27
C ALA A 141 -12.68 22.60 19.48
N ILE A 142 -12.10 23.04 20.60
CA ILE A 142 -10.69 22.76 20.95
C ILE A 142 -10.46 21.25 21.09
N MET A 143 -11.38 20.55 21.74
CA MET A 143 -11.26 19.12 21.98
C MET A 143 -11.48 18.30 20.71
N GLY A 144 -12.39 18.72 19.83
CA GLY A 144 -12.58 18.13 18.51
C GLY A 144 -11.34 18.28 17.64
N ALA A 145 -10.73 19.47 17.64
CA ALA A 145 -9.48 19.70 16.94
C ALA A 145 -8.33 18.84 17.51
N ALA A 146 -8.20 18.72 18.81
CA ALA A 146 -7.19 17.88 19.46
C ALA A 146 -7.38 16.39 19.11
N LEU A 147 -8.62 15.91 19.12
CA LEU A 147 -8.97 14.54 18.77
C LEU A 147 -8.66 14.26 17.29
N MET A 148 -8.95 15.19 16.39
CA MET A 148 -8.63 15.08 14.97
C MET A 148 -7.10 14.96 14.75
N VAL A 149 -6.31 15.81 15.40
CA VAL A 149 -4.85 15.74 15.34
C VAL A 149 -4.34 14.41 15.90
N ALA A 150 -4.93 13.90 16.98
CA ALA A 150 -4.56 12.60 17.55
C ALA A 150 -4.88 11.42 16.59
N VAL A 151 -6.03 11.45 15.90
CA VAL A 151 -6.40 10.44 14.90
C VAL A 151 -5.43 10.45 13.72
N ILE A 152 -5.17 11.63 13.15
CA ILE A 152 -4.24 11.75 12.02
C ILE A 152 -2.83 11.34 12.44
N GLY A 153 -2.38 11.76 13.61
CA GLY A 153 -1.07 11.39 14.15
C GLY A 153 -0.93 9.89 14.41
N SER A 154 -1.95 9.25 14.96
CA SER A 154 -1.93 7.80 15.22
C SER A 154 -1.91 6.97 13.94
N THR A 155 -2.66 7.35 12.91
CA THR A 155 -2.67 6.67 11.60
C THR A 155 -1.33 6.84 10.88
N TRP A 156 -0.73 8.02 10.96
CA TRP A 156 0.61 8.25 10.41
C TRP A 156 1.67 7.42 11.14
N LEU A 157 1.62 7.36 12.47
CA LEU A 157 2.54 6.57 13.28
C LEU A 157 2.40 5.07 13.01
N ALA A 158 1.15 4.58 12.90
CA ALA A 158 0.87 3.19 12.55
C ALA A 158 1.44 2.81 11.17
N ARG A 159 1.34 3.71 10.19
CA ARG A 159 1.94 3.51 8.88
C ARG A 159 3.47 3.40 8.94
N VAL A 160 4.12 4.31 9.69
CA VAL A 160 5.60 4.37 9.75
C VAL A 160 6.18 3.18 10.50
N HIS A 161 5.55 2.75 11.61
CA HIS A 161 6.10 1.69 12.48
C HIS A 161 5.62 0.29 12.12
N PHE A 162 4.42 0.14 11.61
CA PHE A 162 3.80 -1.16 11.39
C PHE A 162 3.45 -1.45 9.92
N GLY A 163 3.66 -0.50 9.00
CA GLY A 163 3.29 -0.65 7.58
C GLY A 163 1.78 -0.85 7.35
N THR A 164 0.94 -0.51 8.37
CA THR A 164 -0.51 -0.69 8.29
C THR A 164 -1.17 0.50 7.60
N LEU A 165 -2.11 0.22 6.69
CA LEU A 165 -2.95 1.23 6.06
C LEU A 165 -4.25 1.38 6.87
N LEU A 166 -4.36 2.46 7.64
CA LEU A 166 -5.58 2.89 8.29
C LEU A 166 -6.10 4.14 7.55
N ASP A 167 -7.40 4.19 7.32
CA ASP A 167 -8.02 5.32 6.61
C ASP A 167 -8.54 6.36 7.63
N PRO A 168 -7.91 7.54 7.76
CA PRO A 168 -8.36 8.59 8.67
C PRO A 168 -9.53 9.41 8.10
N SER A 169 -9.92 9.21 6.83
CA SER A 169 -10.90 10.05 6.14
C SER A 169 -12.27 9.96 6.80
N PHE A 170 -12.71 8.76 7.15
CA PHE A 170 -14.01 8.55 7.74
C PHE A 170 -14.13 9.16 9.16
N PRO A 171 -13.20 8.92 10.10
CA PRO A 171 -13.17 9.61 11.38
C PRO A 171 -13.08 11.13 11.26
N ALA A 172 -12.27 11.64 10.32
CA ALA A 172 -12.13 13.07 10.11
C ALA A 172 -13.43 13.73 9.62
N LEU A 173 -14.15 13.11 8.69
CA LEU A 173 -15.45 13.59 8.20
C LEU A 173 -16.51 13.63 9.30
N VAL A 174 -16.59 12.59 10.13
CA VAL A 174 -17.57 12.54 11.22
C VAL A 174 -17.28 13.62 12.27
N LEU A 175 -16.01 13.85 12.62
CA LEU A 175 -15.62 14.87 13.60
C LEU A 175 -15.77 16.31 13.08
N THR A 176 -15.73 16.55 11.76
CA THR A 176 -15.97 17.89 11.17
C THR A 176 -17.45 18.19 10.98
N GLY A 177 -18.31 17.16 10.93
CA GLY A 177 -19.76 17.31 10.76
C GLY A 177 -20.55 17.47 12.06
N LEU A 178 -19.89 17.34 13.21
CA LEU A 178 -20.43 17.55 14.57
C LEU A 178 -20.13 18.97 15.05
#